data_ac5db134361fb7d3c835b05dec95608f
#
_entry.id   ac5db134361fb7d3c835b05dec95608f
#
_cell.length_a   1.000
_cell.length_b   1.000
_cell.length_c   1.000
_cell.angle_alpha   90.00
_cell.angle_beta   90.00
_cell.angle_gamma   90.00
#
_symmetry.space_group_name_H-M   'P 1'
#
loop_
_entity.id
_entity.type
_entity.pdbx_description
1 polymer ?
#
loop_
_entity_poly.entity_id
_entity_poly.type
_entity_poly.pdbx_seq_one_letter_code
_entity_poly.pdbx_strand_id
1 'polypeptide(L)'
;MLPFKLVYSEKYYLPIGEHVFRADKFRLIRERLLEQKFADESDFIAPEPASESDVMLVHSPLYVNKLMEGGLSAREELEMEIPYSPQVVDAFMLHTGGSILAAERALEDGVCVNLGGGFHHAFPDHGEGFCMINDFAVAIRAMQKRGRIRRAMTVDCDVHQGNGTAFIFAPSRHRSGPLPSSSAAGFGGPQGQGTSNGPRKEVFTISLHQENNYPYFKPASSIDVNLPDGCGDAEYLGWLDNALSSGLRRFEPELICYVAGADPFREDQLGGLNLSIEGLKQRDELVLGAARARNIPVMTTYAGGYAVRIEDTITIHCNTVIAAAEVYRTAATPR
;
A
#
# COMPACT_ATOMS: atom_id res chain seq x y z
N MET A 1 -17.72 -12.13 14.18
CA MET A 1 -17.73 -12.18 12.69
C MET A 1 -17.76 -10.75 12.17
N LEU A 2 -16.79 -10.40 11.36
CA LEU A 2 -16.69 -9.10 10.69
C LEU A 2 -17.66 -9.03 9.50
N PRO A 3 -18.10 -7.83 9.07
CA PRO A 3 -18.93 -7.67 7.86
C PRO A 3 -18.10 -7.77 6.55
N PHE A 4 -16.82 -8.01 6.63
CA PHE A 4 -15.87 -8.14 5.52
C PHE A 4 -14.78 -9.16 5.84
N LYS A 5 -13.94 -9.48 4.88
CA LYS A 5 -12.84 -10.42 5.03
C LYS A 5 -11.50 -9.73 5.32
N LEU A 6 -10.65 -10.45 6.05
CA LEU A 6 -9.24 -10.14 6.31
C LEU A 6 -8.39 -11.10 5.48
N VAL A 7 -7.45 -10.58 4.71
CA VAL A 7 -6.51 -11.42 3.94
C VAL A 7 -5.25 -11.63 4.77
N TYR A 8 -4.90 -12.90 4.99
CA TYR A 8 -3.73 -13.27 5.76
C TYR A 8 -3.19 -14.64 5.35
N SER A 9 -1.88 -14.82 5.48
CA SER A 9 -1.21 -16.11 5.39
C SER A 9 -0.06 -16.18 6.40
N GLU A 10 0.14 -17.35 7.02
CA GLU A 10 1.33 -17.61 7.84
C GLU A 10 2.63 -17.43 7.03
N LYS A 11 2.58 -17.59 5.71
CA LYS A 11 3.71 -17.41 4.80
C LYS A 11 3.98 -15.92 4.44
N TYR A 12 3.29 -14.97 5.09
CA TYR A 12 3.62 -13.54 4.98
C TYR A 12 4.91 -13.15 5.70
N TYR A 13 5.43 -14.04 6.53
CA TYR A 13 6.71 -13.83 7.18
C TYR A 13 7.84 -13.68 6.16
N LEU A 14 8.59 -12.57 6.24
CA LEU A 14 9.78 -12.33 5.44
C LEU A 14 11.00 -12.81 6.22
N PRO A 15 11.74 -13.84 5.74
CA PRO A 15 12.92 -14.35 6.43
C PRO A 15 14.16 -13.47 6.16
N ILE A 16 14.10 -12.22 6.61
CA ILE A 16 15.14 -11.19 6.40
C ILE A 16 16.12 -11.04 7.58
N GLY A 17 16.03 -11.91 8.57
CA GLY A 17 16.88 -11.89 9.76
C GLY A 17 16.49 -10.79 10.76
N GLU A 18 17.47 -10.33 11.55
CA GLU A 18 17.27 -9.18 12.45
C GLU A 18 17.19 -7.90 11.62
N HIS A 19 16.01 -7.30 11.58
CA HIS A 19 15.74 -6.12 10.79
C HIS A 19 14.76 -5.20 11.50
N VAL A 20 14.85 -3.88 11.25
CA VAL A 20 13.89 -2.90 11.78
C VAL A 20 12.47 -3.20 11.29
N PHE A 21 12.33 -3.68 10.04
CA PHE A 21 11.06 -4.19 9.53
C PHE A 21 10.74 -5.54 10.19
N ARG A 22 9.87 -5.50 11.18
CA ARG A 22 9.43 -6.67 11.95
C ARG A 22 8.38 -7.47 11.16
N ALA A 23 8.86 -8.47 10.40
CA ALA A 23 7.98 -9.32 9.58
C ALA A 23 7.02 -10.21 10.40
N ASP A 24 7.32 -10.45 11.69
CA ASP A 24 6.44 -11.14 12.62
C ASP A 24 5.17 -10.34 12.99
N LYS A 25 5.15 -9.03 12.72
CA LYS A 25 3.99 -8.17 12.99
C LYS A 25 2.68 -8.71 12.39
N PHE A 26 2.73 -9.26 11.18
CA PHE A 26 1.54 -9.78 10.49
C PHE A 26 0.85 -10.89 11.27
N ARG A 27 1.63 -11.84 11.79
CA ARG A 27 1.14 -12.93 12.65
C ARG A 27 0.62 -12.39 13.98
N LEU A 28 1.38 -11.51 14.64
CA LEU A 28 1.01 -10.94 15.93
C LEU A 28 -0.28 -10.12 15.87
N ILE A 29 -0.53 -9.41 14.76
CA ILE A 29 -1.80 -8.68 14.53
C ILE A 29 -2.97 -9.66 14.47
N ARG A 30 -2.85 -10.74 13.66
CA ARG A 30 -3.89 -11.77 13.58
C ARG A 30 -4.17 -12.40 14.94
N GLU A 31 -3.12 -12.84 15.65
CA GLU A 31 -3.24 -13.41 16.99
C GLU A 31 -3.97 -12.45 17.94
N ARG A 32 -3.61 -11.18 17.96
CA ARG A 32 -4.24 -10.14 18.79
C ARG A 32 -5.74 -9.98 18.47
N LEU A 33 -6.11 -9.94 17.20
CA LEU A 33 -7.50 -9.81 16.77
C LEU A 33 -8.35 -11.01 17.20
N LEU A 34 -7.79 -12.22 17.16
CA LEU A 34 -8.46 -13.44 17.63
C LEU A 34 -8.55 -13.51 19.16
N GLU A 35 -7.47 -13.23 19.88
CA GLU A 35 -7.43 -13.21 21.35
C GLU A 35 -8.42 -12.22 21.93
N GLN A 36 -8.55 -11.04 21.34
CA GLN A 36 -9.50 -10.02 21.73
C GLN A 36 -10.95 -10.33 21.27
N LYS A 37 -11.16 -11.45 20.55
CA LYS A 37 -12.45 -11.84 19.98
C LYS A 37 -13.06 -10.75 19.06
N PHE A 38 -12.21 -9.95 18.48
CA PHE A 38 -12.62 -8.92 17.53
C PHE A 38 -12.86 -9.52 16.13
N ALA A 39 -12.10 -10.54 15.77
CA ALA A 39 -12.28 -11.36 14.59
C ALA A 39 -12.38 -12.85 14.97
N ASP A 40 -13.01 -13.64 14.10
CA ASP A 40 -13.08 -15.09 14.16
C ASP A 40 -12.19 -15.70 13.06
N GLU A 41 -11.81 -16.96 13.18
CA GLU A 41 -11.03 -17.68 12.14
C GLU A 41 -11.71 -17.62 10.76
N SER A 42 -13.03 -17.65 10.72
CA SER A 42 -13.83 -17.58 9.49
C SER A 42 -13.78 -16.21 8.81
N ASP A 43 -13.29 -15.17 9.48
CA ASP A 43 -13.13 -13.84 8.89
C ASP A 43 -11.85 -13.76 8.04
N PHE A 44 -10.91 -14.68 8.25
CA PHE A 44 -9.65 -14.73 7.50
C PHE A 44 -9.76 -15.59 6.24
N ILE A 45 -9.16 -15.10 5.17
CA ILE A 45 -9.00 -15.81 3.90
C ILE A 45 -7.52 -15.80 3.49
N ALA A 46 -7.04 -16.93 2.97
CA ALA A 46 -5.67 -17.04 2.51
C ALA A 46 -5.57 -16.69 1.02
N PRO A 47 -4.56 -15.90 0.61
CA PRO A 47 -4.29 -15.65 -0.80
C PRO A 47 -3.46 -16.76 -1.43
N GLU A 48 -3.54 -16.85 -2.76
CA GLU A 48 -2.54 -17.51 -3.58
C GLU A 48 -1.45 -16.48 -4.00
N PRO A 49 -0.21 -16.92 -4.27
CA PRO A 49 0.82 -16.04 -4.82
C PRO A 49 0.37 -15.38 -6.12
N ALA A 50 0.75 -14.12 -6.33
CA ALA A 50 0.53 -13.45 -7.61
C ALA A 50 1.27 -14.19 -8.73
N SER A 51 0.70 -14.21 -9.94
CA SER A 51 1.42 -14.73 -11.10
C SER A 51 2.47 -13.70 -11.58
N GLU A 52 3.56 -14.17 -12.17
CA GLU A 52 4.54 -13.29 -12.83
C GLU A 52 3.87 -12.37 -13.86
N SER A 53 2.86 -12.88 -14.58
CA SER A 53 2.11 -12.10 -15.56
C SER A 53 1.26 -10.99 -14.94
N ASP A 54 0.85 -11.08 -13.67
CA ASP A 54 0.21 -10.00 -12.94
C ASP A 54 1.27 -8.99 -12.43
N VAL A 55 2.39 -9.48 -11.90
CA VAL A 55 3.52 -8.61 -11.46
C VAL A 55 4.08 -7.80 -12.64
N MET A 56 4.21 -8.41 -13.82
CA MET A 56 4.64 -7.74 -15.05
C MET A 56 3.66 -6.68 -15.59
N LEU A 57 2.48 -6.51 -15.00
CA LEU A 57 1.61 -5.36 -15.31
C LEU A 57 2.19 -4.03 -14.81
N VAL A 58 3.10 -4.10 -13.86
CA VAL A 58 3.76 -2.96 -13.20
C VAL A 58 5.27 -3.01 -13.40
N HIS A 59 5.85 -4.18 -13.13
CA HIS A 59 7.30 -4.38 -13.15
C HIS A 59 7.79 -4.87 -14.51
N SER A 60 9.00 -4.46 -14.89
CA SER A 60 9.60 -4.87 -16.16
C SER A 60 9.89 -6.38 -16.17
N PRO A 61 9.76 -7.05 -17.33
CA PRO A 61 10.10 -8.47 -17.42
C PRO A 61 11.54 -8.76 -17.00
N LEU A 62 12.47 -7.84 -17.28
CA LEU A 62 13.87 -8.00 -16.88
C LEU A 62 14.02 -8.03 -15.35
N TYR A 63 13.32 -7.15 -14.64
CA TYR A 63 13.38 -7.11 -13.18
C TYR A 63 12.69 -8.34 -12.56
N VAL A 64 11.52 -8.71 -13.07
CA VAL A 64 10.82 -9.93 -12.61
C VAL A 64 11.67 -11.18 -12.80
N ASN A 65 12.31 -11.34 -13.97
CA ASN A 65 13.22 -12.46 -14.20
C ASN A 65 14.40 -12.47 -13.21
N LYS A 66 14.99 -11.29 -12.90
CA LYS A 66 16.04 -11.21 -11.88
C LYS A 66 15.56 -11.68 -10.51
N LEU A 67 14.34 -11.34 -10.12
CA LEU A 67 13.75 -11.80 -8.86
C LEU A 67 13.58 -13.32 -8.85
N MET A 68 13.05 -13.89 -9.93
CA MET A 68 12.75 -15.34 -10.02
C MET A 68 14.01 -16.19 -10.16
N GLU A 69 15.04 -15.69 -10.83
CA GLU A 69 16.25 -16.46 -11.16
C GLU A 69 17.45 -16.16 -10.22
N GLY A 70 17.32 -15.21 -9.29
CA GLY A 70 18.42 -14.81 -8.40
C GLY A 70 19.44 -13.91 -9.06
N GLY A 71 19.01 -13.07 -10.00
CA GLY A 71 19.88 -12.21 -10.80
C GLY A 71 20.05 -10.78 -10.29
N LEU A 72 19.66 -10.46 -9.04
CA LEU A 72 19.92 -9.16 -8.46
C LEU A 72 21.41 -8.96 -8.21
N SER A 73 21.91 -7.77 -8.52
CA SER A 73 23.27 -7.36 -8.17
C SER A 73 23.33 -6.94 -6.70
N ALA A 74 24.51 -6.99 -6.09
CA ALA A 74 24.76 -6.52 -4.73
C ALA A 74 24.32 -5.06 -4.52
N ARG A 75 24.36 -4.23 -5.57
CA ARG A 75 23.87 -2.86 -5.51
C ARG A 75 22.34 -2.80 -5.44
N GLU A 76 21.64 -3.59 -6.24
CA GLU A 76 20.16 -3.66 -6.20
C GLU A 76 19.66 -4.19 -4.85
N GLU A 77 20.37 -5.16 -4.26
CA GLU A 77 20.05 -5.62 -2.90
C GLU A 77 20.28 -4.53 -1.84
N LEU A 78 21.37 -3.75 -1.99
CA LEU A 78 21.64 -2.63 -1.08
C LEU A 78 20.60 -1.51 -1.19
N GLU A 79 20.14 -1.19 -2.41
CA GLU A 79 19.07 -0.19 -2.65
C GLU A 79 17.72 -0.68 -2.10
N MET A 80 17.46 -1.97 -2.16
CA MET A 80 16.26 -2.60 -1.62
C MET A 80 16.30 -2.70 -0.09
N GLU A 81 17.49 -2.67 0.53
CA GLU A 81 17.75 -2.71 1.98
C GLU A 81 17.23 -3.97 2.69
N ILE A 82 16.91 -5.02 1.95
CA ILE A 82 16.57 -6.35 2.44
C ILE A 82 17.37 -7.42 1.68
N PRO A 83 17.77 -8.52 2.35
CA PRO A 83 18.53 -9.58 1.69
C PRO A 83 17.67 -10.30 0.65
N TYR A 84 18.29 -10.65 -0.47
CA TYR A 84 17.67 -11.53 -1.45
C TYR A 84 17.68 -12.99 -0.97
N SER A 85 16.55 -13.67 -1.11
CA SER A 85 16.47 -15.13 -1.13
C SER A 85 15.20 -15.56 -1.90
N PRO A 86 15.15 -16.79 -2.46
CA PRO A 86 13.93 -17.29 -3.07
C PRO A 86 12.72 -17.24 -2.13
N GLN A 87 12.92 -17.50 -0.84
CA GLN A 87 11.87 -17.47 0.18
C GLN A 87 11.33 -16.05 0.41
N VAL A 88 12.19 -15.03 0.31
CA VAL A 88 11.77 -13.62 0.38
C VAL A 88 10.96 -13.27 -0.87
N VAL A 89 11.40 -13.69 -2.06
CA VAL A 89 10.62 -13.50 -3.30
C VAL A 89 9.24 -14.17 -3.20
N ASP A 90 9.18 -15.44 -2.76
CA ASP A 90 7.93 -16.17 -2.58
C ASP A 90 6.97 -15.43 -1.63
N ALA A 91 7.49 -14.86 -0.55
CA ALA A 91 6.69 -14.07 0.38
C ALA A 91 6.15 -12.78 -0.27
N PHE A 92 6.98 -12.04 -1.04
CA PHE A 92 6.51 -10.86 -1.77
C PHE A 92 5.48 -11.19 -2.85
N MET A 93 5.65 -12.31 -3.56
CA MET A 93 4.64 -12.80 -4.50
C MET A 93 3.32 -13.11 -3.80
N LEU A 94 3.38 -13.69 -2.60
CA LEU A 94 2.19 -13.99 -1.79
C LEU A 94 1.52 -12.74 -1.24
N HIS A 95 2.29 -11.75 -0.73
CA HIS A 95 1.76 -10.45 -0.33
C HIS A 95 1.05 -9.74 -1.50
N THR A 96 1.65 -9.82 -2.70
CA THR A 96 1.07 -9.24 -3.91
C THR A 96 -0.25 -9.95 -4.28
N GLY A 97 -0.28 -11.28 -4.19
CA GLY A 97 -1.52 -12.04 -4.33
C GLY A 97 -2.58 -11.66 -3.31
N GLY A 98 -2.14 -11.37 -2.08
CA GLY A 98 -3.00 -10.87 -1.00
C GLY A 98 -3.63 -9.52 -1.33
N SER A 99 -2.88 -8.60 -1.89
CA SER A 99 -3.40 -7.29 -2.31
C SER A 99 -4.36 -7.41 -3.50
N ILE A 100 -4.10 -8.34 -4.44
CA ILE A 100 -5.05 -8.66 -5.53
C ILE A 100 -6.36 -9.21 -4.95
N LEU A 101 -6.29 -10.19 -4.05
CA LEU A 101 -7.47 -10.77 -3.41
C LEU A 101 -8.24 -9.74 -2.58
N ALA A 102 -7.52 -8.87 -1.85
CA ALA A 102 -8.15 -7.80 -1.07
C ALA A 102 -8.88 -6.79 -1.97
N ALA A 103 -8.34 -6.45 -3.14
CA ALA A 103 -9.02 -5.60 -4.11
C ALA A 103 -10.29 -6.27 -4.66
N GLU A 104 -10.24 -7.55 -4.99
CA GLU A 104 -11.42 -8.32 -5.44
C GLU A 104 -12.51 -8.34 -4.37
N ARG A 105 -12.14 -8.66 -3.13
CA ARG A 105 -13.09 -8.72 -2.01
C ARG A 105 -13.65 -7.34 -1.66
N ALA A 106 -12.82 -6.29 -1.73
CA ALA A 106 -13.30 -4.93 -1.50
C ALA A 106 -14.40 -4.54 -2.50
N LEU A 107 -14.25 -4.92 -3.78
CA LEU A 107 -15.25 -4.68 -4.82
C LEU A 107 -16.56 -5.45 -4.58
N GLU A 108 -16.55 -6.53 -3.79
CA GLU A 108 -17.71 -7.33 -3.45
C GLU A 108 -18.34 -6.92 -2.11
N ASP A 109 -17.51 -6.73 -1.08
CA ASP A 109 -17.93 -6.52 0.31
C ASP A 109 -17.92 -5.03 0.71
N GLY A 110 -17.38 -4.14 -0.13
CA GLY A 110 -17.22 -2.71 0.12
C GLY A 110 -15.89 -2.35 0.82
N VAL A 111 -15.33 -3.26 1.60
CA VAL A 111 -14.01 -3.10 2.23
C VAL A 111 -13.33 -4.46 2.40
N CYS A 112 -12.02 -4.49 2.31
CA CYS A 112 -11.20 -5.64 2.69
C CYS A 112 -9.84 -5.15 3.21
N VAL A 113 -9.33 -5.79 4.27
CA VAL A 113 -8.01 -5.47 4.83
C VAL A 113 -7.06 -6.64 4.56
N ASN A 114 -5.99 -6.37 3.84
CA ASN A 114 -4.85 -7.27 3.74
C ASN A 114 -3.92 -7.00 4.93
N LEU A 115 -3.69 -8.01 5.78
CA LEU A 115 -2.79 -7.89 6.94
C LEU A 115 -1.31 -7.81 6.53
N GLY A 116 -1.04 -7.64 5.27
CA GLY A 116 0.28 -7.46 4.67
C GLY A 116 0.25 -6.42 3.56
N GLY A 117 1.29 -6.41 2.71
CA GLY A 117 1.38 -5.50 1.58
C GLY A 117 1.72 -4.06 1.96
N GLY A 118 1.51 -3.15 1.01
CA GLY A 118 1.82 -1.73 1.17
C GLY A 118 3.26 -1.38 0.78
N PHE A 119 3.87 -2.15 -0.10
CA PHE A 119 5.26 -1.99 -0.54
C PHE A 119 5.40 -0.90 -1.61
N HIS A 120 5.20 0.34 -1.21
CA HIS A 120 5.00 1.52 -2.04
C HIS A 120 6.29 2.09 -2.67
N HIS A 121 7.49 1.65 -2.21
CA HIS A 121 8.75 2.15 -2.73
C HIS A 121 9.26 1.41 -3.97
N ALA A 122 8.75 0.21 -4.27
CA ALA A 122 9.22 -0.55 -5.44
C ALA A 122 8.86 0.15 -6.76
N PHE A 123 9.88 0.35 -7.60
CA PHE A 123 9.79 0.93 -8.94
C PHE A 123 9.54 -0.16 -9.99
N PRO A 124 9.23 0.22 -11.26
CA PRO A 124 9.03 -0.78 -12.31
C PRO A 124 10.24 -1.67 -12.59
N ASP A 125 11.44 -1.21 -12.34
CA ASP A 125 12.70 -1.84 -12.74
C ASP A 125 13.65 -2.17 -11.57
N HIS A 126 13.29 -1.82 -10.34
CA HIS A 126 14.07 -2.12 -9.13
C HIS A 126 13.21 -2.08 -7.86
N GLY A 127 13.70 -2.72 -6.80
CA GLY A 127 13.19 -2.58 -5.43
C GLY A 127 13.92 -1.47 -4.68
N GLU A 128 13.26 -0.85 -3.70
CA GLU A 128 13.79 0.23 -2.88
C GLU A 128 13.10 0.23 -1.52
N GLY A 129 13.79 0.65 -0.45
CA GLY A 129 13.17 0.92 0.86
C GLY A 129 12.32 -0.24 1.40
N PHE A 130 12.89 -1.42 1.54
CA PHE A 130 12.24 -2.67 2.00
C PHE A 130 11.17 -3.22 1.06
N CYS A 131 10.99 -2.64 -0.14
CA CYS A 131 9.94 -2.99 -1.08
C CYS A 131 10.52 -3.67 -2.33
N MET A 132 10.19 -4.93 -2.54
CA MET A 132 10.60 -5.69 -3.71
C MET A 132 9.59 -5.59 -4.86
N ILE A 133 8.31 -5.65 -4.55
CA ILE A 133 7.20 -5.58 -5.52
C ILE A 133 6.18 -4.56 -5.00
N ASN A 134 5.72 -3.66 -5.86
CA ASN A 134 4.65 -2.71 -5.53
C ASN A 134 3.29 -3.42 -5.63
N ASP A 135 2.92 -4.09 -4.57
CA ASP A 135 1.81 -5.03 -4.51
C ASP A 135 0.45 -4.41 -4.83
N PHE A 136 0.14 -3.24 -4.28
CA PHE A 136 -1.15 -2.60 -4.55
C PHE A 136 -1.19 -1.91 -5.91
N ALA A 137 -0.06 -1.47 -6.47
CA ALA A 137 0.00 -1.04 -7.86
C ALA A 137 -0.29 -2.21 -8.81
N VAL A 138 0.25 -3.41 -8.50
CA VAL A 138 -0.08 -4.64 -9.22
C VAL A 138 -1.56 -4.98 -9.07
N ALA A 139 -2.13 -4.89 -7.86
CA ALA A 139 -3.55 -5.14 -7.63
C ALA A 139 -4.45 -4.19 -8.46
N ILE A 140 -4.15 -2.90 -8.49
CA ILE A 140 -4.86 -1.93 -9.33
C ILE A 140 -4.80 -2.34 -10.81
N ARG A 141 -3.61 -2.65 -11.33
CA ARG A 141 -3.44 -3.02 -12.74
C ARG A 141 -4.11 -4.36 -13.06
N ALA A 142 -4.11 -5.31 -12.13
CA ALA A 142 -4.82 -6.58 -12.26
C ALA A 142 -6.34 -6.35 -12.36
N MET A 143 -6.92 -5.53 -11.48
CA MET A 143 -8.35 -5.19 -11.54
C MET A 143 -8.71 -4.46 -12.84
N GLN A 144 -7.85 -3.56 -13.30
CA GLN A 144 -8.02 -2.87 -14.58
C GLN A 144 -7.91 -3.83 -15.78
N LYS A 145 -6.99 -4.79 -15.77
CA LYS A 145 -6.81 -5.81 -16.82
C LYS A 145 -8.03 -6.74 -16.89
N ARG A 146 -8.55 -7.14 -15.71
CA ARG A 146 -9.74 -8.00 -15.59
C ARG A 146 -11.04 -7.25 -15.88
N GLY A 147 -11.00 -5.95 -16.19
CA GLY A 147 -12.18 -5.13 -16.49
C GLY A 147 -13.09 -4.84 -15.30
N ARG A 148 -12.60 -5.08 -14.06
CA ARG A 148 -13.36 -4.85 -12.82
C ARG A 148 -13.45 -3.37 -12.47
N ILE A 149 -12.44 -2.58 -12.80
CA ILE A 149 -12.38 -1.13 -12.63
C ILE A 149 -11.65 -0.47 -13.80
N ARG A 150 -11.84 0.83 -13.97
CA ARG A 150 -11.07 1.70 -14.87
C ARG A 150 -10.28 2.73 -14.08
N ARG A 151 -10.85 3.26 -13.00
CA ARG A 151 -10.32 4.35 -12.20
C ARG A 151 -10.05 3.87 -10.77
N ALA A 152 -8.84 4.09 -10.29
CA ALA A 152 -8.48 3.82 -8.90
C ALA A 152 -7.86 5.06 -8.26
N MET A 153 -7.96 5.17 -6.94
CA MET A 153 -7.26 6.17 -6.15
C MET A 153 -6.38 5.48 -5.13
N THR A 154 -5.13 5.91 -4.98
CA THR A 154 -4.32 5.55 -3.83
C THR A 154 -4.41 6.65 -2.79
N VAL A 155 -4.58 6.28 -1.52
CA VAL A 155 -4.46 7.16 -0.36
C VAL A 155 -3.36 6.58 0.49
N ASP A 156 -2.17 7.17 0.40
CA ASP A 156 -0.99 6.71 1.09
C ASP A 156 -0.74 7.58 2.31
N CYS A 157 -0.83 6.96 3.48
CA CYS A 157 -0.68 7.58 4.80
C CYS A 157 0.49 6.99 5.59
N ASP A 158 1.43 6.33 4.90
CA ASP A 158 2.74 5.99 5.45
C ASP A 158 3.55 7.28 5.68
N VAL A 159 4.48 7.27 6.65
CA VAL A 159 5.31 8.45 6.94
C VAL A 159 6.25 8.80 5.79
N HIS A 160 6.60 7.79 4.97
CA HIS A 160 7.45 7.93 3.80
C HIS A 160 6.60 8.16 2.55
N GLN A 161 7.08 9.00 1.61
CA GLN A 161 6.40 9.10 0.33
C GLN A 161 6.50 7.78 -0.45
N GLY A 162 5.37 7.27 -0.93
CA GLY A 162 5.35 6.14 -1.85
C GLY A 162 5.92 6.51 -3.24
N ASN A 163 7.25 6.72 -3.32
CA ASN A 163 7.92 7.19 -4.52
C ASN A 163 7.78 6.22 -5.70
N GLY A 164 7.86 4.91 -5.47
CA GLY A 164 7.60 3.90 -6.49
C GLY A 164 6.18 4.02 -7.05
N THR A 165 5.19 4.16 -6.19
CA THR A 165 3.78 4.34 -6.58
C THR A 165 3.57 5.63 -7.37
N ALA A 166 4.10 6.75 -6.89
CA ALA A 166 4.02 8.03 -7.58
C ALA A 166 4.65 7.93 -8.98
N PHE A 167 5.81 7.28 -9.10
CA PHE A 167 6.48 7.06 -10.38
C PHE A 167 5.69 6.15 -11.33
N ILE A 168 5.14 5.03 -10.84
CA ILE A 168 4.36 4.07 -11.63
C ILE A 168 3.13 4.74 -12.27
N PHE A 169 2.45 5.62 -11.52
CA PHE A 169 1.21 6.24 -11.96
C PHE A 169 1.37 7.66 -12.48
N ALA A 170 2.60 8.21 -12.48
CA ALA A 170 2.86 9.53 -13.04
C ALA A 170 2.39 9.63 -14.51
N PRO A 171 1.81 10.77 -14.92
CA PRO A 171 1.50 11.02 -16.32
C PRO A 171 2.76 10.89 -17.18
N SER A 172 2.64 10.28 -18.35
CA SER A 172 3.75 9.97 -19.27
C SER A 172 4.65 11.17 -19.62
N ARG A 173 4.17 12.40 -19.40
CA ARG A 173 4.93 13.66 -19.62
C ARG A 173 5.96 13.97 -18.52
N HIS A 174 5.87 13.34 -17.35
CA HIS A 174 6.79 13.56 -16.22
C HIS A 174 7.83 12.44 -16.05
N ARG A 175 7.81 11.44 -16.93
CA ARG A 175 8.81 10.35 -16.93
C ARG A 175 10.14 10.73 -17.62
N SER A 176 10.32 11.98 -18.02
CA SER A 176 11.49 12.46 -18.78
C SER A 176 12.60 13.09 -17.92
N GLY A 177 12.59 12.90 -16.59
CA GLY A 177 13.75 13.19 -15.75
C GLY A 177 14.80 12.08 -15.86
N PRO A 178 16.11 12.38 -15.67
CA PRO A 178 17.12 11.34 -15.59
C PRO A 178 16.77 10.42 -14.42
N LEU A 179 16.60 9.12 -14.71
CA LEU A 179 16.56 8.09 -13.69
C LEU A 179 17.81 8.23 -12.82
N PRO A 180 17.71 8.15 -11.47
CA PRO A 180 18.90 8.04 -10.65
C PRO A 180 19.65 6.80 -11.11
N SER A 181 20.87 7.03 -11.55
CA SER A 181 21.73 6.20 -12.37
C SER A 181 21.83 4.73 -11.93
N SER A 182 21.20 3.84 -12.68
CA SER A 182 21.78 2.55 -13.00
C SER A 182 21.56 2.27 -14.49
N SER A 183 22.65 2.33 -15.26
CA SER A 183 22.78 1.95 -16.69
C SER A 183 21.79 2.56 -17.69
N ALA A 184 22.35 3.43 -18.54
CA ALA A 184 21.76 3.87 -19.81
C ALA A 184 21.48 2.66 -20.74
N ALA A 185 20.31 2.07 -20.61
CA ALA A 185 19.69 1.25 -21.65
C ALA A 185 18.25 1.77 -21.76
N GLY A 186 17.98 2.47 -22.87
CA GLY A 186 16.66 3.04 -23.15
C GLY A 186 15.60 1.94 -23.17
N PHE A 187 14.77 1.94 -22.14
CA PHE A 187 13.56 1.13 -22.10
C PHE A 187 12.36 2.08 -22.02
N GLY A 188 11.72 2.26 -23.17
CA GLY A 188 10.32 2.59 -23.20
C GLY A 188 9.60 1.45 -22.48
N GLY A 189 8.94 1.72 -21.32
CA GLY A 189 7.98 0.79 -20.75
C GLY A 189 6.99 0.36 -21.84
N PRO A 190 6.24 -0.73 -21.69
CA PRO A 190 5.38 -1.23 -22.73
C PRO A 190 4.45 -0.10 -23.18
N GLN A 191 4.82 0.54 -24.28
CA GLN A 191 3.97 1.44 -25.01
C GLN A 191 2.89 0.54 -25.62
N GLY A 192 1.82 0.36 -24.86
CA GLY A 192 0.56 -0.04 -25.44
C GLY A 192 0.18 1.03 -26.48
N GLN A 193 0.75 0.95 -27.67
CA GLN A 193 0.19 1.57 -28.86
C GLN A 193 -1.10 0.82 -29.20
N GLY A 194 -2.13 1.10 -28.41
CA GLY A 194 -3.48 0.79 -28.73
C GLY A 194 -4.19 2.11 -28.95
N THR A 195 -4.44 2.45 -30.19
CA THR A 195 -5.53 3.36 -30.57
C THR A 195 -6.86 2.69 -30.19
N SER A 196 -7.09 2.50 -28.89
CA SER A 196 -8.40 2.06 -28.41
C SER A 196 -9.17 3.31 -28.02
N ASN A 197 -10.26 3.59 -28.71
CA ASN A 197 -11.30 4.54 -28.30
C ASN A 197 -12.02 4.12 -27.00
N GLY A 198 -11.35 3.34 -26.14
CA GLY A 198 -11.84 2.94 -24.83
C GLY A 198 -11.54 4.02 -23.77
N PRO A 199 -12.36 4.12 -22.71
CA PRO A 199 -12.13 5.05 -21.61
C PRO A 199 -10.76 4.78 -20.98
N ARG A 200 -10.00 5.86 -20.69
CA ARG A 200 -8.63 5.77 -20.12
C ARG A 200 -8.66 5.06 -18.77
N LYS A 201 -7.67 4.20 -18.57
CA LYS A 201 -7.38 3.58 -17.27
C LYS A 201 -6.57 4.59 -16.48
N GLU A 202 -7.16 5.17 -15.46
CA GLU A 202 -6.56 6.28 -14.70
C GLU A 202 -6.35 5.88 -13.24
N VAL A 203 -5.30 6.43 -12.65
CA VAL A 203 -5.03 6.31 -11.22
C VAL A 203 -4.71 7.69 -10.68
N PHE A 204 -5.36 8.06 -9.59
CA PHE A 204 -5.13 9.29 -8.86
C PHE A 204 -4.42 8.97 -7.56
N THR A 205 -3.26 9.58 -7.32
CA THR A 205 -2.41 9.29 -6.16
C THR A 205 -2.45 10.43 -5.17
N ILE A 206 -2.70 10.11 -3.89
CA ILE A 206 -2.59 11.03 -2.76
C ILE A 206 -1.53 10.46 -1.83
N SER A 207 -0.56 11.25 -1.42
CA SER A 207 0.46 10.88 -0.42
C SER A 207 0.57 11.95 0.64
N LEU A 208 0.41 11.55 1.92
CA LEU A 208 0.70 12.38 3.08
C LEU A 208 1.97 11.84 3.72
N HIS A 209 3.04 12.59 3.70
CA HIS A 209 4.33 12.12 4.16
C HIS A 209 5.15 13.22 4.83
N GLN A 210 6.09 12.82 5.67
CA GLN A 210 7.05 13.74 6.29
C GLN A 210 7.97 14.34 5.21
N GLU A 211 8.06 15.67 5.14
CA GLU A 211 8.80 16.39 4.10
C GLU A 211 10.29 16.04 4.11
N ASN A 212 10.91 16.11 5.29
CA ASN A 212 12.34 15.93 5.48
C ASN A 212 12.76 14.48 5.78
N ASN A 213 12.02 13.49 5.27
CA ASN A 213 12.29 12.07 5.47
C ASN A 213 12.52 11.36 4.12
N TYR A 214 12.95 10.11 4.20
CA TYR A 214 13.04 9.20 3.05
C TYR A 214 11.70 9.17 2.25
N PRO A 215 11.76 8.99 0.93
CA PRO A 215 12.94 8.92 0.09
C PRO A 215 13.52 10.30 -0.24
N TYR A 216 14.81 10.34 -0.65
CA TYR A 216 15.43 11.59 -1.11
C TYR A 216 14.79 12.08 -2.42
N PHE A 217 14.54 11.18 -3.37
CA PHE A 217 13.84 11.49 -4.61
C PHE A 217 12.35 11.24 -4.44
N LYS A 218 11.57 12.31 -4.51
CA LYS A 218 10.11 12.33 -4.38
C LYS A 218 9.44 12.68 -5.71
N PRO A 219 9.08 11.69 -6.56
CA PRO A 219 8.27 11.95 -7.75
C PRO A 219 6.91 12.53 -7.36
N ALA A 220 6.38 13.44 -8.17
CA ALA A 220 5.10 14.07 -7.86
C ALA A 220 3.93 13.06 -7.94
N SER A 221 3.12 13.02 -6.89
CA SER A 221 1.79 12.40 -6.89
C SER A 221 0.75 13.35 -7.51
N SER A 222 -0.51 12.93 -7.59
CA SER A 222 -1.61 13.83 -7.97
C SER A 222 -1.89 14.88 -6.89
N ILE A 223 -1.68 14.51 -5.62
CA ILE A 223 -1.63 15.40 -4.45
C ILE A 223 -0.53 14.88 -3.54
N ASP A 224 0.45 15.72 -3.24
CA ASP A 224 1.44 15.50 -2.18
C ASP A 224 1.18 16.49 -1.04
N VAL A 225 1.14 15.96 0.18
CA VAL A 225 1.07 16.74 1.40
C VAL A 225 2.38 16.54 2.17
N ASN A 226 3.26 17.52 2.05
CA ASN A 226 4.56 17.54 2.73
C ASN A 226 4.35 18.03 4.17
N LEU A 227 4.41 17.11 5.13
CA LEU A 227 4.17 17.39 6.54
C LEU A 227 5.46 17.78 7.24
N PRO A 228 5.44 18.83 8.10
CA PRO A 228 6.62 19.20 8.86
C PRO A 228 6.93 18.16 9.94
N ASP A 229 8.20 18.10 10.35
CA ASP A 229 8.65 17.30 11.46
C ASP A 229 7.82 17.62 12.72
N GLY A 230 7.43 16.59 13.47
CA GLY A 230 6.62 16.74 14.68
C GLY A 230 5.14 17.10 14.44
N CYS A 231 4.64 17.08 13.19
CA CYS A 231 3.22 17.25 12.89
C CYS A 231 2.37 16.27 13.72
N GLY A 232 1.43 16.79 14.50
CA GLY A 232 0.58 16.03 15.41
C GLY A 232 -0.83 15.77 14.87
N ASP A 233 -1.65 15.08 15.67
CA ASP A 233 -2.97 14.56 15.26
C ASP A 233 -3.85 15.60 14.56
N ALA A 234 -4.12 16.73 15.20
CA ALA A 234 -5.08 17.72 14.69
C ALA A 234 -4.65 18.32 13.35
N GLU A 235 -3.35 18.61 13.21
CA GLU A 235 -2.79 19.17 11.98
C GLU A 235 -2.81 18.12 10.87
N TYR A 236 -2.35 16.88 11.16
CA TYR A 236 -2.37 15.76 10.22
C TYR A 236 -3.77 15.47 9.68
N LEU A 237 -4.75 15.32 10.58
CA LEU A 237 -6.14 15.03 10.22
C LEU A 237 -6.76 16.16 9.38
N GLY A 238 -6.43 17.42 9.66
CA GLY A 238 -6.88 18.56 8.86
C GLY A 238 -6.30 18.53 7.44
N TRP A 239 -5.03 18.19 7.27
CA TRP A 239 -4.40 18.02 5.97
C TRP A 239 -4.98 16.82 5.19
N LEU A 240 -5.20 15.69 5.88
CA LEU A 240 -5.79 14.50 5.27
C LEU A 240 -7.21 14.77 4.77
N ASP A 241 -8.07 15.40 5.58
CA ASP A 241 -9.44 15.73 5.16
C ASP A 241 -9.45 16.64 3.94
N ASN A 242 -8.58 17.66 3.92
CA ASN A 242 -8.45 18.57 2.80
C ASN A 242 -7.98 17.85 1.51
N ALA A 243 -6.96 17.01 1.61
CA ALA A 243 -6.40 16.28 0.48
C ALA A 243 -7.43 15.27 -0.08
N LEU A 244 -8.07 14.50 0.80
CA LEU A 244 -9.08 13.49 0.45
C LEU A 244 -10.32 14.14 -0.17
N SER A 245 -10.85 15.20 0.46
CA SER A 245 -11.98 15.95 -0.06
C SER A 245 -11.68 16.60 -1.42
N SER A 246 -10.47 17.15 -1.61
CA SER A 246 -10.01 17.69 -2.89
C SER A 246 -9.88 16.59 -3.96
N GLY A 247 -9.25 15.48 -3.62
CA GLY A 247 -9.09 14.33 -4.51
C GLY A 247 -10.43 13.78 -4.99
N LEU A 248 -11.35 13.52 -4.06
CA LEU A 248 -12.67 12.97 -4.35
C LEU A 248 -13.61 13.94 -5.13
N ARG A 249 -13.36 15.26 -5.08
CA ARG A 249 -14.05 16.23 -5.96
C ARG A 249 -13.47 16.26 -7.37
N ARG A 250 -12.18 15.98 -7.52
CA ARG A 250 -11.46 16.04 -8.82
C ARG A 250 -11.50 14.72 -9.58
N PHE A 251 -11.71 13.63 -8.86
CA PHE A 251 -11.59 12.28 -9.39
C PHE A 251 -12.59 11.34 -8.69
N GLU A 252 -13.33 10.60 -9.47
CA GLU A 252 -14.33 9.63 -8.99
C GLU A 252 -13.76 8.21 -9.14
N PRO A 253 -13.08 7.66 -8.13
CA PRO A 253 -12.52 6.32 -8.20
C PRO A 253 -13.61 5.25 -8.07
N GLU A 254 -13.36 4.10 -8.68
CA GLU A 254 -14.16 2.88 -8.56
C GLU A 254 -13.57 1.95 -7.48
N LEU A 255 -12.35 2.24 -7.03
CA LEU A 255 -11.65 1.56 -5.92
C LEU A 255 -10.67 2.54 -5.27
N ILE A 256 -10.64 2.58 -3.94
CA ILE A 256 -9.56 3.21 -3.18
C ILE A 256 -8.62 2.12 -2.68
N CYS A 257 -7.31 2.31 -2.91
CA CYS A 257 -6.25 1.53 -2.29
C CYS A 257 -5.64 2.39 -1.18
N TYR A 258 -5.91 2.00 0.07
CA TYR A 258 -5.50 2.71 1.26
C TYR A 258 -4.25 2.06 1.87
N VAL A 259 -3.18 2.83 2.00
CA VAL A 259 -1.93 2.42 2.65
C VAL A 259 -1.93 3.00 4.06
N ALA A 260 -2.17 2.13 5.06
CA ALA A 260 -2.36 2.49 6.45
C ALA A 260 -1.07 2.25 7.27
N GLY A 261 0.04 2.90 6.90
CA GLY A 261 1.30 2.81 7.65
C GLY A 261 1.13 3.17 9.12
N ALA A 262 1.82 2.47 10.02
CA ALA A 262 1.84 2.78 11.45
C ALA A 262 2.95 3.76 11.84
N ASP A 263 3.86 4.04 10.94
CA ASP A 263 5.07 4.83 11.15
C ASP A 263 4.90 6.37 11.27
N PRO A 264 3.72 6.99 11.02
CA PRO A 264 3.48 8.35 11.51
C PRO A 264 3.38 8.44 13.04
N PHE A 265 3.40 7.30 13.76
CA PHE A 265 3.38 7.24 15.22
C PHE A 265 4.59 7.91 15.85
N ARG A 266 4.36 8.68 16.95
CA ARG A 266 5.39 9.50 17.62
C ARG A 266 6.59 8.73 18.22
N GLU A 267 6.45 7.42 18.45
CA GLU A 267 7.51 6.56 18.95
C GLU A 267 8.02 5.59 17.88
N ASP A 268 7.84 5.95 16.61
CA ASP A 268 8.41 5.22 15.49
C ASP A 268 9.89 5.54 15.32
N GLN A 269 10.70 4.55 14.91
CA GLN A 269 12.15 4.70 14.79
C GLN A 269 12.56 5.32 13.44
N LEU A 270 11.71 5.24 12.41
CA LEU A 270 11.98 5.74 11.07
C LEU A 270 11.11 6.96 10.72
N GLY A 271 10.06 7.22 11.48
CA GLY A 271 9.18 8.37 11.36
C GLY A 271 9.55 9.51 12.31
N GLY A 272 9.33 10.74 11.89
CA GLY A 272 9.53 11.95 12.72
C GLY A 272 8.25 12.78 12.90
N LEU A 273 7.07 12.20 12.62
CA LEU A 273 5.78 12.80 12.96
C LEU A 273 5.43 12.53 14.43
N ASN A 274 4.35 13.13 14.92
CA ASN A 274 3.98 13.06 16.34
C ASN A 274 2.53 12.62 16.54
N LEU A 275 2.07 11.63 15.74
CA LEU A 275 0.72 11.12 15.89
C LEU A 275 0.60 10.18 17.10
N SER A 276 -0.53 10.26 17.77
CA SER A 276 -0.93 9.30 18.79
C SER A 276 -1.56 8.04 18.15
N ILE A 277 -1.66 6.95 18.91
CA ILE A 277 -2.40 5.75 18.50
C ILE A 277 -3.87 6.10 18.18
N GLU A 278 -4.47 6.98 18.95
CA GLU A 278 -5.83 7.46 18.72
C GLU A 278 -5.93 8.32 17.45
N GLY A 279 -4.97 9.21 17.21
CA GLY A 279 -4.90 10.00 15.98
C GLY A 279 -4.79 9.13 14.73
N LEU A 280 -4.03 8.03 14.81
CA LEU A 280 -3.93 7.04 13.72
C LEU A 280 -5.25 6.29 13.50
N LYS A 281 -6.00 5.96 14.57
CA LYS A 281 -7.35 5.39 14.42
C LYS A 281 -8.30 6.38 13.75
N GLN A 282 -8.29 7.65 14.16
CA GLN A 282 -9.11 8.72 13.56
C GLN A 282 -8.75 8.94 12.08
N ARG A 283 -7.46 8.82 11.72
CA ARG A 283 -7.00 8.83 10.32
C ARG A 283 -7.71 7.74 9.51
N ASP A 284 -7.73 6.51 10.03
CA ASP A 284 -8.35 5.36 9.36
C ASP A 284 -9.87 5.57 9.24
N GLU A 285 -10.53 6.03 10.31
CA GLU A 285 -11.97 6.35 10.30
C GLU A 285 -12.31 7.42 9.26
N LEU A 286 -11.45 8.43 9.09
CA LEU A 286 -11.65 9.50 8.12
C LEU A 286 -11.59 8.98 6.69
N VAL A 287 -10.55 8.19 6.34
CA VAL A 287 -10.41 7.63 4.99
C VAL A 287 -11.56 6.66 4.67
N LEU A 288 -11.82 5.72 5.57
CA LEU A 288 -12.85 4.71 5.40
C LEU A 288 -14.25 5.31 5.39
N GLY A 289 -14.51 6.29 6.26
CA GLY A 289 -15.78 7.02 6.33
C GLY A 289 -16.07 7.84 5.07
N ALA A 290 -15.07 8.54 4.54
CA ALA A 290 -15.20 9.30 3.30
C ALA A 290 -15.50 8.42 2.08
N ALA A 291 -14.88 7.24 2.03
CA ALA A 291 -15.14 6.23 0.99
C ALA A 291 -16.54 5.62 1.15
N ARG A 292 -16.90 5.21 2.37
CA ARG A 292 -18.22 4.63 2.69
C ARG A 292 -19.36 5.58 2.34
N ALA A 293 -19.23 6.87 2.67
CA ALA A 293 -20.24 7.89 2.37
C ALA A 293 -20.51 8.05 0.86
N ARG A 294 -19.57 7.61 0.02
CA ARG A 294 -19.66 7.65 -1.45
C ARG A 294 -19.89 6.28 -2.09
N ASN A 295 -20.03 5.21 -1.29
CA ASN A 295 -20.10 3.83 -1.72
C ASN A 295 -18.90 3.43 -2.62
N ILE A 296 -17.70 3.92 -2.29
CA ILE A 296 -16.46 3.56 -2.97
C ILE A 296 -15.83 2.40 -2.20
N PRO A 297 -15.55 1.26 -2.85
CA PRO A 297 -14.83 0.14 -2.22
C PRO A 297 -13.42 0.54 -1.79
N VAL A 298 -12.97 -0.05 -0.65
CA VAL A 298 -11.61 0.21 -0.13
C VAL A 298 -10.88 -1.10 0.11
N MET A 299 -9.75 -1.30 -0.55
CA MET A 299 -8.75 -2.25 -0.11
C MET A 299 -7.72 -1.54 0.76
N THR A 300 -7.37 -2.12 1.91
CA THR A 300 -6.39 -1.57 2.85
C THR A 300 -5.18 -2.50 2.97
N THR A 301 -3.98 -1.90 3.02
CA THR A 301 -2.70 -2.57 3.30
C THR A 301 -1.97 -1.86 4.43
N TYR A 302 -1.05 -2.54 5.12
CA TYR A 302 -0.45 -2.00 6.34
C TYR A 302 0.83 -1.18 6.14
N ALA A 303 1.69 -1.54 5.19
CA ALA A 303 2.97 -0.85 4.95
C ALA A 303 3.89 -0.75 6.18
N GLY A 304 4.49 0.42 6.43
CA GLY A 304 5.44 0.69 7.50
C GLY A 304 4.89 0.55 8.91
N GLY A 305 5.78 0.61 9.86
CA GLY A 305 5.49 0.53 11.29
C GLY A 305 6.66 -0.07 12.04
N TYR A 306 7.45 0.81 12.67
CA TYR A 306 8.76 0.53 13.25
C TYR A 306 8.84 1.07 14.69
N ALA A 307 7.70 1.07 15.40
CA ALA A 307 7.64 1.56 16.77
C ALA A 307 8.70 0.87 17.66
N VAL A 308 9.27 1.61 18.60
CA VAL A 308 10.24 1.09 19.58
C VAL A 308 9.67 -0.14 20.29
N ARG A 309 8.37 -0.10 20.59
CA ARG A 309 7.64 -1.24 21.15
C ARG A 309 6.75 -1.83 20.05
N ILE A 310 7.01 -3.08 19.70
CA ILE A 310 6.23 -3.77 18.66
C ILE A 310 4.72 -3.80 18.95
N GLU A 311 4.34 -3.80 20.24
CA GLU A 311 2.97 -3.78 20.70
C GLU A 311 2.20 -2.55 20.23
N ASP A 312 2.89 -1.41 20.08
CA ASP A 312 2.27 -0.17 19.60
C ASP A 312 1.95 -0.28 18.09
N THR A 313 2.88 -0.80 17.28
CA THR A 313 2.63 -1.11 15.87
C THR A 313 1.46 -2.09 15.71
N ILE A 314 1.44 -3.17 16.52
CA ILE A 314 0.35 -4.15 16.49
C ILE A 314 -0.97 -3.49 16.86
N THR A 315 -0.99 -2.66 17.90
CA THR A 315 -2.21 -1.95 18.35
C THR A 315 -2.74 -1.02 17.27
N ILE A 316 -1.85 -0.26 16.60
CA ILE A 316 -2.23 0.64 15.51
C ILE A 316 -2.88 -0.14 14.36
N HIS A 317 -2.27 -1.22 13.91
CA HIS A 317 -2.81 -2.02 12.82
C HIS A 317 -4.09 -2.79 13.20
N CYS A 318 -4.24 -3.23 14.46
CA CYS A 318 -5.51 -3.74 14.96
C CYS A 318 -6.60 -2.66 14.92
N ASN A 319 -6.26 -1.42 15.29
CA ASN A 319 -7.21 -0.30 15.25
C ASN A 319 -7.67 0.00 13.82
N THR A 320 -6.86 -0.22 12.80
CA THR A 320 -7.28 -0.11 11.39
C THR A 320 -8.42 -1.08 11.06
N VAL A 321 -8.33 -2.34 11.53
CA VAL A 321 -9.43 -3.32 11.37
C VAL A 321 -10.66 -2.91 12.18
N ILE A 322 -10.45 -2.39 13.40
CA ILE A 322 -11.53 -1.90 14.27
C ILE A 322 -12.24 -0.72 13.61
N ALA A 323 -11.51 0.27 13.11
CA ALA A 323 -12.07 1.41 12.39
C ALA A 323 -12.88 0.96 11.16
N ALA A 324 -12.35 0.02 10.38
CA ALA A 324 -13.08 -0.56 9.24
C ALA A 324 -14.39 -1.21 9.70
N ALA A 325 -14.36 -1.99 10.79
CA ALA A 325 -15.57 -2.64 11.31
C ALA A 325 -16.58 -1.63 11.85
N GLU A 326 -16.14 -0.59 12.55
CA GLU A 326 -17.02 0.47 13.06
C GLU A 326 -17.71 1.23 11.92
N VAL A 327 -16.97 1.59 10.86
CA VAL A 327 -17.50 2.28 9.68
C VAL A 327 -18.46 1.41 8.87
N TYR A 328 -18.18 0.10 8.72
CA TYR A 328 -18.94 -0.78 7.84
C TYR A 328 -20.01 -1.62 8.54
N ARG A 329 -19.98 -1.75 9.88
CA ARG A 329 -21.08 -2.36 10.66
C ARG A 329 -22.29 -1.45 10.80
N THR A 330 -22.14 -0.14 10.75
CA THR A 330 -23.29 0.76 10.76
C THR A 330 -24.13 0.52 9.54
N ALA A 331 -25.38 0.05 9.75
CA ALA A 331 -26.32 -0.26 8.68
C ALA A 331 -26.39 0.89 7.68
N ALA A 332 -26.31 0.57 6.40
CA ALA A 332 -26.68 1.51 5.37
C ALA A 332 -28.11 1.99 5.67
N THR A 333 -28.28 3.27 5.97
CA THR A 333 -29.63 3.86 6.07
C THR A 333 -30.35 3.53 4.76
N PRO A 334 -31.49 2.82 4.80
CA PRO A 334 -32.23 2.53 3.58
C PRO A 334 -32.57 3.86 2.91
N ARG A 335 -32.32 3.96 1.62
CA ARG A 335 -32.75 5.08 0.77
C ARG A 335 -34.22 5.03 0.54
#